data_4c85f71ace527eedf8c26f3b4e0a997c
#
_entry.id   4c85f71ace527eedf8c26f3b4e0a997c
#
_cell.length_a   1.000
_cell.length_b   1.000
_cell.length_c   1.000
_cell.angle_alpha   90.00
_cell.angle_beta   90.00
_cell.angle_gamma   90.00
#
_symmetry.space_group_name_H-M   'P 1'
#
loop_
_entity.id
_entity.type
_entity.pdbx_description
1 polymer ?
#
loop_
_entity_poly.entity_id
_entity_poly.type
_entity_poly.pdbx_seq_one_letter_code
_entity_poly.pdbx_strand_id
1 'polypeptide(L)'
;HCLTDIHVGAVEFDLKKFKEAVRMIKRDRNARWFGNGDLLELIPPGYKAINQRGQSIPPDEQYLAFLKLVEPIKDKCLFIRGGNHDFLRSYTILDFDVCKTLAAEMNVPYFQYPGYTSVDIAGSVWNIVSGHGKSGAKNGDLELDKLSSVYSDGDVFILGHNHQLYAKPVDSIKIVDG
;
A
#
# COMPACT_ATOMS: atom_id res chain seq x y z
N HIS A 1 -5.17 -3.32 9.14
CA HIS A 1 -5.51 -2.18 8.28
C HIS A 1 -4.60 -2.15 7.06
N CYS A 2 -5.17 -1.95 5.88
CA CYS A 2 -4.42 -1.64 4.67
C CYS A 2 -4.37 -0.12 4.49
N LEU A 3 -3.18 0.46 4.41
CA LEU A 3 -2.94 1.84 4.05
C LEU A 3 -2.39 1.87 2.62
N THR A 4 -3.20 2.31 1.68
CA THR A 4 -2.88 2.38 0.25
C THR A 4 -3.34 3.71 -0.32
N ASP A 5 -2.74 4.15 -1.41
CA ASP A 5 -3.15 5.34 -2.15
C ASP A 5 -3.27 6.59 -1.26
N ILE A 6 -2.30 6.77 -0.35
CA ILE A 6 -2.28 7.88 0.61
C ILE A 6 -1.82 9.17 -0.07
N HIS A 7 -0.85 9.05 -0.98
CA HIS A 7 -0.27 10.16 -1.73
C HIS A 7 0.17 11.34 -0.84
N VAL A 8 0.95 11.05 0.22
CA VAL A 8 1.52 12.13 1.03
C VAL A 8 2.29 13.09 0.14
N GLY A 9 1.92 14.37 0.22
CA GLY A 9 2.48 15.42 -0.63
C GLY A 9 1.65 15.77 -1.86
N ALA A 10 0.62 15.00 -2.21
CA ALA A 10 -0.35 15.45 -3.19
C ALA A 10 -1.13 16.69 -2.69
N VAL A 11 -1.60 17.51 -3.61
CA VAL A 11 -2.43 18.68 -3.27
C VAL A 11 -3.75 18.23 -2.61
N GLU A 12 -4.27 17.09 -3.03
CA GLU A 12 -5.51 16.48 -2.54
C GLU A 12 -5.33 15.64 -1.28
N PHE A 13 -4.12 15.51 -0.74
CA PHE A 13 -3.86 14.71 0.46
C PHE A 13 -4.67 15.19 1.67
N ASP A 14 -5.59 14.36 2.14
CA ASP A 14 -6.40 14.67 3.34
C ASP A 14 -5.65 14.29 4.62
N LEU A 15 -4.79 15.20 5.07
CA LEU A 15 -4.01 15.04 6.29
C LEU A 15 -4.89 14.77 7.53
N LYS A 16 -6.10 15.36 7.58
CA LYS A 16 -7.01 15.19 8.73
C LYS A 16 -7.51 13.76 8.81
N LYS A 17 -8.03 13.22 7.71
CA LYS A 17 -8.49 11.83 7.64
C LYS A 17 -7.35 10.84 7.88
N PHE A 18 -6.17 11.11 7.33
CA PHE A 18 -5.01 10.25 7.57
C PHE A 18 -4.63 10.22 9.05
N LYS A 19 -4.58 11.37 9.72
CA LYS A 19 -4.34 11.44 11.17
C LYS A 19 -5.43 10.73 11.99
N GLU A 20 -6.67 10.71 11.52
CA GLU A 20 -7.76 9.94 12.15
C GLU A 20 -7.51 8.44 12.04
N ALA A 21 -7.11 7.94 10.86
CA ALA A 21 -6.74 6.54 10.67
C ALA A 21 -5.56 6.12 11.55
N VAL A 22 -4.51 6.95 11.63
CA VAL A 22 -3.37 6.71 12.53
C VAL A 22 -3.80 6.63 14.00
N ARG A 23 -4.67 7.55 14.44
CA ARG A 23 -5.20 7.51 15.82
C ARG A 23 -6.03 6.26 16.10
N MET A 24 -6.82 5.80 15.13
CA MET A 24 -7.61 4.56 15.25
C MET A 24 -6.70 3.34 15.42
N ILE A 25 -5.68 3.19 14.56
CA ILE A 25 -4.69 2.11 14.65
C ILE A 25 -3.92 2.17 15.96
N LYS A 26 -3.53 3.37 16.40
CA LYS A 26 -2.79 3.57 17.66
C LYS A 26 -3.58 3.10 18.87
N ARG A 27 -4.87 3.44 18.95
CA ARG A 27 -5.75 3.14 20.10
C ARG A 27 -6.03 1.65 20.27
N ASP A 28 -6.17 0.91 19.19
CA ASP A 28 -6.41 -0.52 19.23
C ASP A 28 -5.08 -1.28 19.38
N ARG A 29 -4.83 -1.86 20.56
CA ARG A 29 -3.59 -2.61 20.84
C ARG A 29 -3.39 -3.81 19.91
N ASN A 30 -4.46 -4.38 19.39
CA ASN A 30 -4.42 -5.55 18.50
C ASN A 30 -4.32 -5.16 17.03
N ALA A 31 -4.56 -3.89 16.69
CA ALA A 31 -4.44 -3.43 15.32
C ALA A 31 -3.04 -3.62 14.77
N ARG A 32 -2.98 -4.04 13.52
CA ARG A 32 -1.78 -4.06 12.67
C ARG A 32 -2.11 -3.37 11.36
N TRP A 33 -1.10 -2.86 10.68
CA TRP A 33 -1.27 -2.24 9.39
C TRP A 33 -0.13 -2.60 8.44
N PHE A 34 -0.36 -2.41 7.16
CA PHE A 34 0.66 -2.52 6.12
C PHE A 34 0.45 -1.44 5.06
N GLY A 35 1.54 -0.99 4.45
CA GLY A 35 1.52 -0.08 3.32
C GLY A 35 1.41 -0.86 2.02
N ASN A 36 0.41 -0.51 1.18
CA ASN A 36 0.15 -1.25 -0.07
C ASN A 36 0.32 -0.39 -1.32
N GLY A 37 1.36 0.43 -1.33
CA GLY A 37 1.75 1.28 -2.46
C GLY A 37 1.08 2.64 -2.49
N ASP A 38 1.68 3.53 -3.26
CA ASP A 38 1.31 4.93 -3.43
C ASP A 38 1.14 5.67 -2.09
N LEU A 39 2.12 5.44 -1.19
CA LEU A 39 2.18 6.11 0.10
C LEU A 39 2.58 7.58 -0.04
N LEU A 40 3.42 7.87 -1.04
CA LEU A 40 3.89 9.20 -1.41
C LEU A 40 3.38 9.58 -2.81
N GLU A 41 3.16 10.85 -3.07
CA GLU A 41 2.82 11.36 -4.41
C GLU A 41 4.02 11.25 -5.36
N LEU A 42 5.16 11.65 -4.90
CA LEU A 42 6.49 11.50 -5.50
C LEU A 42 6.54 11.84 -7.01
N ILE A 43 6.45 13.13 -7.33
CA ILE A 43 6.69 13.62 -8.68
C ILE A 43 8.13 14.15 -8.76
N PRO A 44 9.11 13.35 -9.23
CA PRO A 44 10.50 13.80 -9.32
C PRO A 44 10.66 14.95 -10.31
N PRO A 45 11.66 15.82 -10.14
CA PRO A 45 12.01 16.85 -11.12
C PRO A 45 12.27 16.20 -12.49
N GLY A 46 11.70 16.79 -13.54
CA GLY A 46 11.87 16.28 -14.92
C GLY A 46 10.94 15.14 -15.33
N TYR A 47 10.08 14.65 -14.46
CA TYR A 47 9.03 13.70 -14.82
C TYR A 47 7.98 14.37 -15.72
N LYS A 48 8.11 14.17 -17.04
CA LYS A 48 7.34 14.90 -18.05
C LYS A 48 5.87 14.54 -18.16
N ALA A 49 5.51 13.35 -17.68
CA ALA A 49 4.16 12.82 -17.84
C ALA A 49 3.12 13.46 -16.89
N ILE A 50 3.58 14.14 -15.83
CA ILE A 50 2.70 14.68 -14.79
C ILE A 50 3.10 16.12 -14.45
N ASN A 51 2.10 16.95 -14.21
CA ASN A 51 2.30 18.33 -13.81
C ASN A 51 2.89 18.39 -12.38
N GLN A 52 4.06 19.03 -12.23
CA GLN A 52 4.71 19.27 -10.93
C GLN A 52 3.82 20.01 -9.91
N ARG A 53 2.79 20.70 -10.39
CA ARG A 53 1.80 21.38 -9.53
C ARG A 53 0.85 20.40 -8.81
N GLY A 54 0.88 19.12 -9.12
CA GLY A 54 0.11 18.08 -8.40
C GLY A 54 0.64 17.76 -7.01
N GLN A 55 1.81 18.27 -6.63
CA GLN A 55 2.36 18.08 -5.30
C GLN A 55 2.54 19.42 -4.54
N SER A 56 2.30 19.37 -3.23
CA SER A 56 2.35 20.52 -2.32
C SER A 56 3.71 20.70 -1.64
N ILE A 57 4.47 19.62 -1.53
CA ILE A 57 5.83 19.58 -0.95
C ILE A 57 6.74 18.70 -1.81
N PRO A 58 8.07 18.96 -1.85
CA PRO A 58 9.00 18.19 -2.67
C PRO A 58 9.17 16.74 -2.17
N PRO A 59 9.68 15.83 -3.03
CA PRO A 59 9.76 14.39 -2.73
C PRO A 59 10.51 14.01 -1.46
N ASP A 60 11.60 14.68 -1.12
CA ASP A 60 12.37 14.44 0.09
C ASP A 60 11.59 14.84 1.35
N GLU A 61 10.86 15.95 1.31
CA GLU A 61 9.97 16.35 2.41
C GLU A 61 8.77 15.41 2.55
N GLN A 62 8.25 14.85 1.44
CA GLN A 62 7.18 13.84 1.50
C GLN A 62 7.63 12.60 2.27
N TYR A 63 8.87 12.14 2.01
CA TYR A 63 9.47 11.01 2.70
C TYR A 63 9.53 11.25 4.22
N LEU A 64 10.08 12.37 4.62
CA LEU A 64 10.19 12.73 6.04
C LEU A 64 8.82 12.94 6.70
N ALA A 65 7.87 13.55 5.96
CA ALA A 65 6.51 13.77 6.45
C ALA A 65 5.78 12.43 6.68
N PHE A 66 5.91 11.47 5.77
CA PHE A 66 5.32 10.14 5.93
C PHE A 66 5.85 9.45 7.19
N LEU A 67 7.17 9.37 7.35
CA LEU A 67 7.79 8.74 8.54
C LEU A 67 7.28 9.38 9.84
N LYS A 68 7.22 10.72 9.89
CA LYS A 68 6.69 11.45 11.05
C LYS A 68 5.21 11.17 11.31
N LEU A 69 4.41 11.02 10.27
CA LEU A 69 2.98 10.76 10.38
C LEU A 69 2.70 9.35 10.90
N VAL A 70 3.48 8.35 10.50
CA VAL A 70 3.29 6.95 10.91
C VAL A 70 4.09 6.57 12.17
N GLU A 71 4.97 7.43 12.66
CA GLU A 71 5.77 7.17 13.88
C GLU A 71 4.92 6.64 15.06
N PRO A 72 3.71 7.17 15.35
CA PRO A 72 2.89 6.68 16.45
C PRO A 72 2.37 5.25 16.31
N ILE A 73 2.51 4.64 15.12
CA ILE A 73 2.04 3.30 14.76
C ILE A 73 3.11 2.45 14.08
N LYS A 74 4.36 2.90 14.08
CA LYS A 74 5.48 2.25 13.41
C LYS A 74 5.67 0.81 13.85
N ASP A 75 5.58 0.54 15.15
CA ASP A 75 5.69 -0.77 15.79
C ASP A 75 4.58 -1.76 15.40
N LYS A 76 3.52 -1.28 14.79
CA LYS A 76 2.37 -2.06 14.33
C LYS A 76 2.39 -2.34 12.84
N CYS A 77 3.39 -1.83 12.12
CA CYS A 77 3.54 -2.08 10.69
C CYS A 77 4.01 -3.51 10.44
N LEU A 78 3.34 -4.20 9.52
CA LEU A 78 3.69 -5.57 9.13
C LEU A 78 4.70 -5.58 7.98
N PHE A 79 4.48 -4.75 6.97
CA PHE A 79 5.34 -4.61 5.80
C PHE A 79 4.99 -3.36 4.98
N ILE A 80 5.87 -3.01 4.06
CA ILE A 80 5.64 -1.98 3.03
C ILE A 80 5.71 -2.64 1.65
N ARG A 81 4.78 -2.24 0.78
CA ARG A 81 4.75 -2.59 -0.64
C ARG A 81 4.91 -1.34 -1.49
N GLY A 82 5.64 -1.45 -2.60
CA GLY A 82 5.79 -0.37 -3.56
C GLY A 82 4.58 -0.20 -4.45
N GLY A 83 4.26 1.05 -4.80
CA GLY A 83 3.26 1.43 -5.78
C GLY A 83 3.89 2.04 -7.04
N ASN A 84 3.07 2.56 -7.94
CA ASN A 84 3.60 3.18 -9.15
C ASN A 84 4.13 4.60 -8.91
N HIS A 85 3.64 5.32 -7.91
CA HIS A 85 4.16 6.63 -7.56
C HIS A 85 5.49 6.54 -6.81
N ASP A 86 5.52 5.79 -5.73
CA ASP A 86 6.63 5.77 -4.78
C ASP A 86 7.71 4.70 -5.08
N PHE A 87 7.41 3.70 -5.92
CA PHE A 87 8.40 2.77 -6.43
C PHE A 87 8.75 3.04 -7.89
N LEU A 88 7.78 2.92 -8.82
CA LEU A 88 8.09 2.93 -10.25
C LEU A 88 8.67 4.26 -10.73
N ARG A 89 8.12 5.40 -10.27
CA ARG A 89 8.63 6.73 -10.64
C ARG A 89 10.03 6.96 -10.08
N SER A 90 10.28 6.64 -8.80
CA SER A 90 11.59 6.84 -8.20
C SER A 90 12.64 5.93 -8.83
N TYR A 91 12.31 4.67 -9.06
CA TYR A 91 13.23 3.71 -9.67
C TYR A 91 13.59 4.08 -11.11
N THR A 92 12.60 4.48 -11.92
CA THR A 92 12.81 4.84 -13.33
C THR A 92 13.69 6.08 -13.51
N ILE A 93 13.60 7.05 -12.58
CA ILE A 93 14.29 8.34 -12.74
C ILE A 93 15.58 8.40 -11.93
N LEU A 94 15.57 7.83 -10.73
CA LEU A 94 16.65 7.98 -9.76
C LEU A 94 17.45 6.68 -9.54
N ASP A 95 17.03 5.58 -10.17
CA ASP A 95 17.55 4.22 -9.89
C ASP A 95 17.53 3.92 -8.36
N PHE A 96 16.48 4.41 -7.69
CA PHE A 96 16.34 4.37 -6.26
C PHE A 96 14.92 3.97 -5.85
N ASP A 97 14.80 2.95 -5.03
CA ASP A 97 13.52 2.46 -4.51
C ASP A 97 13.20 3.10 -3.15
N VAL A 98 12.34 4.11 -3.18
CA VAL A 98 11.92 4.86 -1.98
C VAL A 98 11.17 3.96 -0.99
N CYS A 99 10.32 3.05 -1.48
CA CYS A 99 9.57 2.14 -0.61
C CYS A 99 10.46 1.15 0.13
N LYS A 100 11.51 0.66 -0.55
CA LYS A 100 12.51 -0.20 0.09
C LYS A 100 13.25 0.54 1.21
N THR A 101 13.55 1.81 1.00
CA THR A 101 14.19 2.64 2.03
C THR A 101 13.23 2.94 3.19
N LEU A 102 11.95 3.25 2.91
CA LEU A 102 10.93 3.40 3.96
C LEU A 102 10.80 2.13 4.82
N ALA A 103 10.76 0.96 4.18
CA ALA A 103 10.67 -0.31 4.89
C ALA A 103 11.89 -0.56 5.79
N ALA A 104 13.09 -0.23 5.29
CA ALA A 104 14.33 -0.33 6.06
C ALA A 104 14.32 0.60 7.29
N GLU A 105 13.94 1.87 7.13
CA GLU A 105 13.81 2.84 8.22
C GLU A 105 12.77 2.42 9.27
N MET A 106 11.73 1.74 8.82
CA MET A 106 10.68 1.21 9.69
C MET A 106 11.02 -0.15 10.29
N ASN A 107 12.12 -0.77 9.83
CA ASN A 107 12.54 -2.12 10.21
C ASN A 107 11.46 -3.18 9.96
N VAL A 108 10.85 -3.14 8.76
CA VAL A 108 9.82 -4.09 8.32
C VAL A 108 10.17 -4.70 6.96
N PRO A 109 9.59 -5.86 6.60
CA PRO A 109 9.74 -6.43 5.26
C PRO A 109 9.28 -5.50 4.14
N TYR A 110 9.97 -5.57 3.01
CA TYR A 110 9.60 -4.90 1.77
C TYR A 110 9.16 -5.90 0.70
N PHE A 111 8.07 -5.60 0.01
CA PHE A 111 7.58 -6.39 -1.11
C PHE A 111 7.34 -5.51 -2.34
N GLN A 112 8.00 -5.84 -3.44
CA GLN A 112 7.85 -5.12 -4.70
C GLN A 112 6.63 -5.61 -5.49
N TYR A 113 6.33 -6.90 -5.41
CA TYR A 113 5.29 -7.57 -6.20
C TYR A 113 4.11 -8.04 -5.35
N PRO A 114 2.93 -8.27 -5.96
CA PRO A 114 1.83 -8.92 -5.26
C PRO A 114 2.25 -10.25 -4.64
N GLY A 115 1.63 -10.60 -3.53
CA GLY A 115 1.96 -11.86 -2.85
C GLY A 115 1.18 -12.06 -1.58
N TYR A 116 1.40 -13.21 -0.96
CA TYR A 116 0.77 -13.62 0.29
C TYR A 116 1.40 -12.97 1.50
N THR A 117 0.56 -12.72 2.49
CA THR A 117 0.95 -12.47 3.87
C THR A 117 0.04 -13.29 4.76
N SER A 118 0.57 -14.31 5.40
CA SER A 118 -0.18 -15.12 6.37
C SER A 118 -0.19 -14.42 7.72
N VAL A 119 -1.37 -14.20 8.27
CA VAL A 119 -1.58 -13.52 9.55
C VAL A 119 -2.36 -14.45 10.47
N ASP A 120 -1.79 -14.74 11.64
CA ASP A 120 -2.52 -15.45 12.70
C ASP A 120 -3.40 -14.45 13.47
N ILE A 121 -4.70 -14.67 13.44
CA ILE A 121 -5.67 -13.89 14.18
C ILE A 121 -6.42 -14.83 15.13
N ALA A 122 -6.05 -14.78 16.40
CA ALA A 122 -6.66 -15.58 17.48
C ALA A 122 -6.65 -17.10 17.18
N GLY A 123 -5.55 -17.61 16.63
CA GLY A 123 -5.37 -19.04 16.32
C GLY A 123 -5.89 -19.46 14.94
N SER A 124 -6.44 -18.54 14.18
CA SER A 124 -6.83 -18.77 12.79
C SER A 124 -5.86 -18.07 11.83
N VAL A 125 -5.25 -18.83 10.91
CA VAL A 125 -4.34 -18.29 9.90
C VAL A 125 -5.16 -17.81 8.71
N TRP A 126 -4.95 -16.54 8.34
CA TRP A 126 -5.55 -15.89 7.19
C TRP A 126 -4.49 -15.56 6.15
N ASN A 127 -4.69 -16.00 4.93
CA ASN A 127 -3.82 -15.68 3.80
C ASN A 127 -4.35 -14.41 3.11
N ILE A 128 -3.72 -13.28 3.41
CA ILE A 128 -4.02 -12.01 2.76
C ILE A 128 -3.15 -11.88 1.52
N VAL A 129 -3.77 -11.83 0.36
CA VAL A 129 -3.10 -11.53 -0.91
C VAL A 129 -3.25 -10.04 -1.17
N SER A 130 -2.14 -9.33 -1.25
CA SER A 130 -2.19 -7.90 -1.53
C SER A 130 -1.30 -7.53 -2.71
N GLY A 131 -1.68 -6.49 -3.41
CA GLY A 131 -0.96 -5.92 -4.53
C GLY A 131 -1.34 -4.45 -4.73
N HIS A 132 -0.44 -3.71 -5.39
CA HIS A 132 -0.79 -2.40 -5.91
C HIS A 132 -0.99 -2.55 -7.41
N GLY A 133 -2.16 -2.27 -7.95
CA GLY A 133 -2.52 -2.51 -9.34
C GLY A 133 -1.54 -1.90 -10.36
N LYS A 134 -1.76 -2.19 -11.62
CA LYS A 134 -1.00 -1.62 -12.74
C LYS A 134 -1.87 -0.61 -13.47
N SER A 135 -1.29 0.49 -13.89
CA SER A 135 -1.94 1.61 -14.55
C SER A 135 -2.93 1.24 -15.67
N GLY A 136 -4.02 2.00 -15.79
CA GLY A 136 -4.90 2.05 -16.96
C GLY A 136 -6.13 1.14 -16.93
N ALA A 137 -6.26 0.21 -16.01
CA ALA A 137 -7.49 -0.54 -15.87
C ALA A 137 -8.57 0.36 -15.25
N LYS A 138 -9.55 0.76 -16.05
CA LYS A 138 -10.73 1.49 -15.55
C LYS A 138 -11.56 0.68 -14.56
N ASN A 139 -11.34 -0.65 -14.51
CA ASN A 139 -12.08 -1.58 -13.67
C ASN A 139 -11.10 -2.32 -12.75
N GLY A 140 -10.96 -1.87 -11.51
CA GLY A 140 -10.23 -2.58 -10.44
C GLY A 140 -10.74 -3.99 -10.18
N ASP A 141 -11.97 -4.24 -10.53
CA ASP A 141 -12.68 -5.50 -10.55
C ASP A 141 -11.92 -6.61 -11.32
N LEU A 142 -11.56 -6.34 -12.58
CA LEU A 142 -10.83 -7.31 -13.42
C LEU A 142 -9.41 -7.59 -12.89
N GLU A 143 -8.76 -6.61 -12.30
CA GLU A 143 -7.43 -6.81 -11.70
C GLU A 143 -7.53 -7.65 -10.43
N LEU A 144 -8.57 -7.43 -9.62
CA LEU A 144 -8.83 -8.24 -8.43
C LEU A 144 -9.15 -9.69 -8.79
N ASP A 145 -9.93 -9.93 -9.85
CA ASP A 145 -10.22 -11.28 -10.37
C ASP A 145 -8.95 -11.99 -10.88
N LYS A 146 -8.08 -11.27 -11.57
CA LYS A 146 -6.78 -11.82 -11.98
C LYS A 146 -5.92 -12.17 -10.77
N LEU A 147 -5.90 -11.30 -9.75
CA LEU A 147 -5.14 -11.55 -8.53
C LEU A 147 -5.66 -12.81 -7.83
N SER A 148 -6.98 -12.96 -7.68
CA SER A 148 -7.59 -14.15 -7.06
C SER A 148 -7.39 -15.42 -7.87
N SER A 149 -7.34 -15.36 -9.20
CA SER A 149 -7.08 -16.51 -10.05
C SER A 149 -5.62 -16.99 -10.00
N VAL A 150 -4.67 -16.08 -9.77
CA VAL A 150 -3.24 -16.43 -9.63
C VAL A 150 -2.92 -16.97 -8.25
N TYR A 151 -3.60 -16.47 -7.22
CA TYR A 151 -3.35 -16.81 -5.83
C TYR A 151 -4.56 -17.53 -5.21
N SER A 152 -4.80 -18.77 -5.64
CA SER A 152 -5.99 -19.55 -5.28
C SER A 152 -6.17 -19.81 -3.78
N ASP A 153 -5.08 -19.79 -3.00
CA ASP A 153 -5.11 -20.08 -1.56
C ASP A 153 -5.33 -18.82 -0.69
N GLY A 154 -5.60 -17.66 -1.32
CA GLY A 154 -5.92 -16.44 -0.62
C GLY A 154 -7.30 -16.49 0.04
N ASP A 155 -7.40 -15.99 1.27
CA ASP A 155 -8.67 -15.79 1.97
C ASP A 155 -9.21 -14.37 1.77
N VAL A 156 -8.30 -13.39 1.65
CA VAL A 156 -8.61 -11.98 1.45
C VAL A 156 -7.73 -11.41 0.35
N PHE A 157 -8.33 -10.74 -0.62
CA PHE A 157 -7.64 -10.09 -1.73
C PHE A 157 -7.77 -8.58 -1.62
N ILE A 158 -6.64 -7.86 -1.65
CA ILE A 158 -6.59 -6.40 -1.51
C ILE A 158 -5.79 -5.80 -2.65
N LEU A 159 -6.40 -4.85 -3.35
CA LEU A 159 -5.78 -4.13 -4.44
C LEU A 159 -5.87 -2.62 -4.18
N GLY A 160 -4.77 -1.89 -4.41
CA GLY A 160 -4.73 -0.43 -4.45
C GLY A 160 -4.86 0.14 -5.86
N HIS A 161 -4.41 1.39 -6.08
CA HIS A 161 -4.23 2.05 -7.37
C HIS A 161 -5.49 2.68 -8.00
N ASN A 162 -6.63 2.02 -7.98
CA ASN A 162 -7.80 2.48 -8.74
C ASN A 162 -8.63 3.56 -8.03
N HIS A 163 -8.31 3.93 -6.80
CA HIS A 163 -9.02 4.91 -5.98
C HIS A 163 -10.55 4.68 -5.92
N GLN A 164 -10.98 3.44 -6.13
CA GLN A 164 -12.38 3.04 -6.05
C GLN A 164 -12.58 2.13 -4.86
N LEU A 165 -13.53 2.48 -4.02
CA LEU A 165 -13.95 1.59 -2.95
C LEU A 165 -14.84 0.51 -3.53
N TYR A 166 -14.35 -0.71 -3.53
CA TYR A 166 -15.01 -1.86 -4.10
C TYR A 166 -14.81 -3.08 -3.20
N ALA A 167 -15.84 -3.88 -3.02
CA ALA A 167 -15.77 -5.15 -2.31
C ALA A 167 -16.72 -6.16 -2.94
N LYS A 168 -16.22 -7.36 -3.20
CA LYS A 168 -17.05 -8.49 -3.66
C LYS A 168 -16.59 -9.78 -2.98
N PRO A 169 -17.51 -10.76 -2.76
CA PRO A 169 -17.10 -12.10 -2.41
C PRO A 169 -16.36 -12.75 -3.58
N VAL A 170 -15.42 -13.63 -3.26
CA VAL A 170 -14.76 -14.51 -4.22
C VAL A 170 -15.09 -15.93 -3.80
N ASP A 171 -15.76 -16.68 -4.67
CA ASP A 171 -16.04 -18.08 -4.43
C ASP A 171 -14.76 -18.90 -4.71
N SER A 172 -14.26 -19.58 -3.69
CA SER A 172 -13.15 -20.51 -3.81
C SER A 172 -13.53 -21.85 -3.20
N ILE A 173 -13.21 -22.93 -3.91
CA ILE A 173 -13.34 -24.29 -3.38
C ILE A 173 -11.95 -24.69 -2.89
N LYS A 174 -11.81 -24.83 -1.57
CA LYS A 174 -10.61 -25.44 -0.99
C LYS A 174 -10.88 -26.92 -0.77
N ILE A 175 -10.09 -27.78 -1.41
CA ILE A 175 -10.08 -29.21 -1.11
C ILE A 175 -9.20 -29.38 0.11
N VAL A 176 -9.81 -29.76 1.23
CA VAL A 176 -9.07 -30.09 2.45
C VAL A 176 -8.98 -31.61 2.48
N ASP A 177 -7.79 -32.15 2.33
CA ASP A 177 -7.52 -33.56 2.56
C ASP A 177 -7.74 -33.85 4.03
N GLY A 178 -8.70 -34.73 4.31
CA GLY A 178 -9.08 -35.15 5.66
C GLY A 178 -8.10 -36.14 6.26
#